data_a1d370286eb74c5449c8e82e369e0b93
#
_entry.id   a1d370286eb74c5449c8e82e369e0b93
#
_cell.length_a   1.000
_cell.length_b   1.000
_cell.length_c   1.000
_cell.angle_alpha   90.00
_cell.angle_beta   90.00
_cell.angle_gamma   90.00
#
_symmetry.space_group_name_H-M   'P 1'
#
loop_
_entity.id
_entity.type
_entity.pdbx_description
1 polymer ?
#
loop_
_entity_poly.entity_id
_entity_poly.type
_entity_poly.pdbx_seq_one_letter_code
_entity_poly.pdbx_strand_id
1 'polypeptide(L)'
;MKRWKKWLVALAALLLVLTAIGFVLPPCQTLERRITTTATPAQLFPKLATLQRWPDWTAWNTNRFQDMTMRFEGPESGTGAIMHAHGKSSGNGSVTITRAEPQGGVWYDLDFENGTQIFHGAITYAPQGNGLAVTWRLEACLGRNPFKRWAGLALESLMGSDLETGLAQLVKQAEAVR
;
A
#
# COMPACT_ATOMS: atom_id res chain seq x y z
N MET A 1 11.40 13.91 48.21
CA MET A 1 11.60 12.98 47.10
C MET A 1 12.71 13.52 46.20
N LYS A 2 13.73 12.73 45.86
CA LYS A 2 14.84 13.17 44.99
C LYS A 2 14.26 13.56 43.61
N ARG A 3 14.77 14.64 42.97
CA ARG A 3 14.25 15.25 41.72
C ARG A 3 14.05 14.20 40.59
N TRP A 4 14.92 13.22 40.50
CA TRP A 4 14.83 12.15 39.52
C TRP A 4 13.57 11.26 39.64
N LYS A 5 13.05 11.04 40.89
CA LYS A 5 11.79 10.29 41.09
C LYS A 5 10.59 11.03 40.48
N LYS A 6 10.57 12.38 40.53
CA LYS A 6 9.52 13.18 39.89
C LYS A 6 9.54 13.02 38.37
N TRP A 7 10.74 12.99 37.77
CA TRP A 7 10.88 12.74 36.32
C TRP A 7 10.44 11.33 35.91
N LEU A 8 10.75 10.32 36.72
CA LEU A 8 10.28 8.95 36.47
C LEU A 8 8.75 8.83 36.53
N VAL A 9 8.13 9.48 37.52
CA VAL A 9 6.66 9.52 37.66
C VAL A 9 6.03 10.25 36.47
N ALA A 10 6.60 11.39 36.05
CA ALA A 10 6.12 12.13 34.89
C ALA A 10 6.23 11.32 33.60
N LEU A 11 7.35 10.61 33.38
CA LEU A 11 7.56 9.74 32.25
C LEU A 11 6.55 8.58 32.26
N ALA A 12 6.35 7.92 33.39
CA ALA A 12 5.38 6.83 33.52
C ALA A 12 3.95 7.33 33.25
N ALA A 13 3.57 8.50 33.75
CA ALA A 13 2.27 9.11 33.48
C ALA A 13 2.11 9.42 31.97
N LEU A 14 3.14 9.97 31.32
CA LEU A 14 3.13 10.24 29.87
C LEU A 14 2.96 8.95 29.06
N LEU A 15 3.71 7.90 29.38
CA LEU A 15 3.59 6.60 28.70
C LEU A 15 2.18 6.00 28.90
N LEU A 16 1.59 6.15 30.06
CA LEU A 16 0.24 5.68 30.36
C LEU A 16 -0.80 6.42 29.51
N VAL A 17 -0.67 7.75 29.41
CA VAL A 17 -1.53 8.59 28.59
C VAL A 17 -1.38 8.22 27.09
N LEU A 18 -0.15 8.10 26.59
CA LEU A 18 0.09 7.71 25.19
C LEU A 18 -0.48 6.32 24.89
N THR A 19 -0.34 5.37 25.81
CA THR A 19 -0.93 4.03 25.66
C THR A 19 -2.46 4.10 25.64
N ALA A 20 -3.07 4.87 26.54
CA ALA A 20 -4.52 5.05 26.57
C ALA A 20 -5.05 5.69 25.27
N ILE A 21 -4.39 6.73 24.76
CA ILE A 21 -4.73 7.35 23.48
C ILE A 21 -4.58 6.29 22.35
N GLY A 22 -3.52 5.51 22.35
CA GLY A 22 -3.30 4.44 21.35
C GLY A 22 -4.44 3.42 21.29
N PHE A 23 -5.12 3.14 22.39
CA PHE A 23 -6.31 2.27 22.40
C PHE A 23 -7.56 2.93 21.79
N VAL A 24 -7.64 4.26 21.81
CA VAL A 24 -8.75 5.03 21.22
C VAL A 24 -8.55 5.23 19.71
N LEU A 25 -7.30 5.21 19.22
CA LEU A 25 -7.03 5.32 17.78
C LEU A 25 -7.69 4.19 16.99
N PRO A 26 -8.14 4.44 15.74
CA PRO A 26 -8.73 3.41 14.89
C PRO A 26 -7.84 2.18 14.74
N PRO A 27 -8.39 0.96 14.82
CA PRO A 27 -7.60 -0.27 14.68
C PRO A 27 -7.12 -0.50 13.24
N CYS A 28 -7.80 0.07 12.24
CA CYS A 28 -7.40 0.03 10.84
C CYS A 28 -7.23 1.46 10.32
N GLN A 29 -6.23 1.65 9.48
CA GLN A 29 -5.96 2.90 8.76
C GLN A 29 -6.16 2.65 7.28
N THR A 30 -6.82 3.58 6.59
CA THR A 30 -7.05 3.49 5.15
C THR A 30 -6.41 4.69 4.47
N LEU A 31 -5.63 4.41 3.44
CA LEU A 31 -5.07 5.38 2.52
C LEU A 31 -5.75 5.20 1.18
N GLU A 32 -6.28 6.28 0.61
CA GLU A 32 -6.98 6.23 -0.68
C GLU A 32 -6.55 7.40 -1.56
N ARG A 33 -6.31 7.09 -2.84
CA ARG A 33 -6.02 8.06 -3.89
C ARG A 33 -6.89 7.79 -5.10
N ARG A 34 -7.31 8.86 -5.77
CA ARG A 34 -8.19 8.77 -6.93
C ARG A 34 -7.72 9.70 -8.04
N ILE A 35 -7.77 9.21 -9.27
CA ILE A 35 -7.48 9.98 -10.48
C ILE A 35 -8.52 9.65 -11.56
N THR A 36 -8.79 10.58 -12.46
CA THR A 36 -9.65 10.34 -13.63
C THR A 36 -8.78 10.10 -14.87
N THR A 37 -9.28 9.28 -15.80
CA THR A 37 -8.58 8.94 -17.04
C THR A 37 -9.56 8.73 -18.19
N THR A 38 -9.09 8.92 -19.41
CA THR A 38 -9.78 8.55 -20.65
C THR A 38 -9.44 7.12 -21.10
N ALA A 39 -8.49 6.46 -20.42
CA ALA A 39 -8.13 5.08 -20.70
C ALA A 39 -9.30 4.13 -20.45
N THR A 40 -9.41 3.08 -21.27
CA THR A 40 -10.44 2.06 -21.15
C THR A 40 -10.03 0.95 -20.16
N PRO A 41 -10.99 0.14 -19.64
CA PRO A 41 -10.65 -1.04 -18.84
C PRO A 41 -9.66 -1.98 -19.55
N ALA A 42 -9.76 -2.14 -20.86
CA ALA A 42 -8.85 -2.99 -21.64
C ALA A 42 -7.40 -2.49 -21.66
N GLN A 43 -7.19 -1.18 -21.51
CA GLN A 43 -5.86 -0.56 -21.43
C GLN A 43 -5.29 -0.60 -19.98
N LEU A 44 -6.14 -0.52 -18.97
CA LEU A 44 -5.76 -0.52 -17.55
C LEU A 44 -5.53 -1.94 -17.00
N PHE A 45 -6.47 -2.86 -17.26
CA PHE A 45 -6.48 -4.17 -16.63
C PHE A 45 -5.20 -4.99 -16.84
N PRO A 46 -4.60 -5.08 -18.04
CA PRO A 46 -3.35 -5.84 -18.22
C PRO A 46 -2.16 -5.29 -17.43
N LYS A 47 -2.17 -3.98 -17.12
CA LYS A 47 -1.12 -3.35 -16.29
C LYS A 47 -1.31 -3.65 -14.80
N LEU A 48 -2.55 -3.81 -14.37
CA LEU A 48 -2.91 -4.11 -12.99
C LEU A 48 -2.84 -5.60 -12.69
N ALA A 49 -3.32 -6.45 -13.60
CA ALA A 49 -3.40 -7.89 -13.40
C ALA A 49 -2.07 -8.62 -13.57
N THR A 50 -1.06 -7.99 -14.19
CA THR A 50 0.27 -8.58 -14.44
C THR A 50 1.31 -7.94 -13.53
N LEU A 51 1.71 -8.63 -12.46
CA LEU A 51 2.63 -8.10 -11.45
C LEU A 51 4.01 -7.74 -12.01
N GLN A 52 4.46 -8.40 -13.07
CA GLN A 52 5.71 -8.07 -13.78
C GLN A 52 5.72 -6.64 -14.35
N ARG A 53 4.55 -6.02 -14.53
CA ARG A 53 4.39 -4.63 -15.00
C ARG A 53 4.32 -3.60 -13.89
N TRP A 54 4.17 -4.03 -12.63
CA TRP A 54 4.04 -3.09 -11.51
C TRP A 54 5.27 -2.20 -11.30
N PRO A 55 6.51 -2.69 -11.48
CA PRO A 55 7.70 -1.83 -11.40
C PRO A 55 7.72 -0.69 -12.40
N ASP A 56 6.99 -0.79 -13.51
CA ASP A 56 6.96 0.24 -14.56
C ASP A 56 6.21 1.51 -14.12
N TRP A 57 5.24 1.38 -13.19
CA TRP A 57 4.38 2.47 -12.78
C TRP A 57 4.32 2.70 -11.26
N THR A 58 4.69 1.73 -10.43
CA THR A 58 4.76 1.91 -8.97
C THR A 58 6.05 2.57 -8.54
N ALA A 59 6.04 3.14 -7.34
CA ALA A 59 7.24 3.68 -6.71
C ALA A 59 8.24 2.57 -6.27
N TRP A 60 7.79 1.31 -6.19
CA TRP A 60 8.63 0.16 -5.83
C TRP A 60 9.22 -0.47 -7.09
N ASN A 61 10.40 0.02 -7.46
CA ASN A 61 11.13 -0.44 -8.63
C ASN A 61 12.64 -0.35 -8.41
N THR A 62 13.39 -0.97 -9.30
CA THR A 62 14.85 -1.02 -9.23
C THR A 62 15.55 0.32 -9.49
N ASN A 63 14.85 1.31 -10.06
CA ASN A 63 15.41 2.67 -10.19
C ASN A 63 15.49 3.37 -8.83
N ARG A 64 14.50 3.15 -7.96
CA ARG A 64 14.47 3.71 -6.61
C ARG A 64 15.30 2.86 -5.63
N PHE A 65 15.22 1.53 -5.76
CA PHE A 65 15.88 0.57 -4.88
C PHE A 65 16.81 -0.31 -5.71
N GLN A 66 18.05 0.12 -5.90
CA GLN A 66 19.01 -0.53 -6.81
C GLN A 66 19.41 -1.95 -6.39
N ASP A 67 19.27 -2.27 -5.09
CA ASP A 67 19.55 -3.58 -4.51
C ASP A 67 18.33 -4.50 -4.45
N MET A 68 17.17 -4.05 -4.95
CA MET A 68 15.95 -4.83 -4.94
C MET A 68 15.96 -5.91 -6.03
N THR A 69 15.68 -7.13 -5.62
CA THR A 69 15.44 -8.27 -6.51
C THR A 69 13.97 -8.66 -6.48
N MET A 70 13.43 -9.06 -7.60
CA MET A 70 12.03 -9.49 -7.73
C MET A 70 11.97 -10.92 -8.26
N ARG A 71 11.09 -11.72 -7.65
CA ARG A 71 10.76 -13.06 -8.10
C ARG A 71 9.25 -13.20 -8.23
N PHE A 72 8.81 -13.87 -9.28
CA PHE A 72 7.39 -14.05 -9.58
C PHE A 72 7.02 -15.52 -9.49
N GLU A 73 5.83 -15.79 -8.93
CA GLU A 73 5.28 -17.13 -8.74
C GLU A 73 3.79 -17.14 -9.10
N GLY A 74 3.25 -18.34 -9.32
CA GLY A 74 1.85 -18.53 -9.70
C GLY A 74 1.57 -18.22 -11.17
N PRO A 75 0.32 -17.89 -11.52
CA PRO A 75 -0.05 -17.52 -12.87
C PRO A 75 0.62 -16.22 -13.32
N GLU A 76 0.86 -16.08 -14.63
CA GLU A 76 1.48 -14.87 -15.21
C GLU A 76 0.66 -13.60 -14.93
N SER A 77 -0.67 -13.74 -14.80
CA SER A 77 -1.60 -12.61 -14.64
C SER A 77 -2.84 -13.05 -13.86
N GLY A 78 -3.41 -12.13 -13.10
CA GLY A 78 -4.68 -12.30 -12.40
C GLY A 78 -4.56 -12.96 -11.04
N THR A 79 -5.66 -13.52 -10.56
CA THR A 79 -5.78 -14.09 -9.21
C THR A 79 -4.77 -15.21 -8.97
N GLY A 80 -4.05 -15.15 -7.85
CA GLY A 80 -3.01 -16.11 -7.47
C GLY A 80 -1.60 -15.74 -7.96
N ALA A 81 -1.43 -14.69 -8.77
CA ALA A 81 -0.10 -14.18 -9.12
C ALA A 81 0.57 -13.60 -7.87
N ILE A 82 1.85 -13.90 -7.71
CA ILE A 82 2.65 -13.46 -6.55
C ILE A 82 3.94 -12.81 -7.04
N MET A 83 4.30 -11.68 -6.44
CA MET A 83 5.58 -11.02 -6.60
C MET A 83 6.27 -10.95 -5.25
N HIS A 84 7.47 -11.49 -5.13
CA HIS A 84 8.34 -11.33 -3.98
C HIS A 84 9.38 -10.26 -4.29
N ALA A 85 9.58 -9.32 -3.37
CA ALA A 85 10.60 -8.29 -3.44
C ALA A 85 11.54 -8.43 -2.24
N HIS A 86 12.84 -8.40 -2.49
CA HIS A 86 13.89 -8.50 -1.48
C HIS A 86 14.97 -7.46 -1.73
N GLY A 87 15.33 -6.71 -0.70
CA GLY A 87 16.42 -5.74 -0.75
C GLY A 87 16.70 -5.15 0.62
N LYS A 88 17.93 -4.72 0.87
CA LYS A 88 18.29 -4.07 2.14
C LYS A 88 17.65 -2.69 2.28
N SER A 89 17.50 -1.97 1.18
CA SER A 89 16.91 -0.63 1.15
C SER A 89 15.40 -0.63 0.96
N SER A 90 14.85 -1.64 0.28
CA SER A 90 13.39 -1.79 0.04
C SER A 90 12.67 -2.56 1.15
N GLY A 91 13.41 -3.31 1.99
CA GLY A 91 12.84 -4.33 2.85
C GLY A 91 12.48 -5.60 2.09
N ASN A 92 11.84 -6.54 2.80
CA ASN A 92 11.35 -7.80 2.22
C ASN A 92 9.83 -7.78 2.22
N GLY A 93 9.23 -8.18 1.13
CA GLY A 93 7.78 -8.25 1.05
C GLY A 93 7.29 -9.07 -0.12
N SER A 94 5.99 -9.33 -0.13
CA SER A 94 5.32 -9.98 -1.25
C SER A 94 3.98 -9.31 -1.55
N VAL A 95 3.61 -9.31 -2.82
CA VAL A 95 2.28 -8.91 -3.29
C VAL A 95 1.61 -10.13 -3.87
N THR A 96 0.41 -10.43 -3.40
CA THR A 96 -0.41 -11.53 -3.93
C THR A 96 -1.73 -10.97 -4.47
N ILE A 97 -2.04 -11.17 -5.74
CA ILE A 97 -3.35 -10.81 -6.29
C ILE A 97 -4.39 -11.80 -5.76
N THR A 98 -5.31 -11.31 -4.94
CA THR A 98 -6.37 -12.12 -4.33
C THR A 98 -7.63 -12.18 -5.21
N ARG A 99 -7.85 -11.15 -6.05
CA ARG A 99 -8.98 -11.06 -6.98
C ARG A 99 -8.62 -10.16 -8.15
N ALA A 100 -9.02 -10.54 -9.35
CA ALA A 100 -8.82 -9.75 -10.57
C ALA A 100 -10.08 -9.80 -11.44
N GLU A 101 -10.61 -8.63 -11.79
CA GLU A 101 -11.84 -8.45 -12.58
C GLU A 101 -11.61 -7.47 -13.72
N PRO A 102 -11.77 -7.88 -15.00
CA PRO A 102 -11.48 -7.02 -16.15
C PRO A 102 -12.31 -5.73 -16.21
N GLN A 103 -13.47 -5.68 -15.55
CA GLN A 103 -14.33 -4.49 -15.50
C GLN A 103 -14.33 -3.79 -14.13
N GLY A 104 -13.60 -4.32 -13.16
CA GLY A 104 -13.60 -3.80 -11.77
C GLY A 104 -12.23 -3.37 -11.26
N GLY A 105 -11.17 -4.09 -11.65
CA GLY A 105 -9.82 -3.85 -11.16
C GLY A 105 -9.19 -5.06 -10.50
N VAL A 106 -8.23 -4.82 -9.60
CA VAL A 106 -7.52 -5.87 -8.85
C VAL A 106 -7.54 -5.59 -7.36
N TRP A 107 -7.61 -6.67 -6.57
CA TRP A 107 -7.44 -6.67 -5.12
C TRP A 107 -6.22 -7.52 -4.80
N TYR A 108 -5.45 -7.11 -3.82
CA TYR A 108 -4.21 -7.76 -3.49
C TYR A 108 -3.89 -7.64 -1.99
N ASP A 109 -3.10 -8.56 -1.50
CA ASP A 109 -2.47 -8.47 -0.19
C ASP A 109 -1.00 -8.12 -0.38
N LEU A 110 -0.53 -7.16 0.41
CA LEU A 110 0.87 -6.77 0.48
C LEU A 110 1.37 -7.17 1.86
N ASP A 111 2.25 -8.14 1.89
CA ASP A 111 2.88 -8.66 3.10
C ASP A 111 4.29 -8.09 3.25
N PHE A 112 4.56 -7.44 4.37
CA PHE A 112 5.89 -6.97 4.73
C PHE A 112 6.49 -7.81 5.84
N GLU A 113 7.79 -8.09 5.71
CA GLU A 113 8.61 -8.77 6.72
C GLU A 113 7.99 -10.09 7.18
N ASN A 114 7.59 -10.94 6.21
CA ASN A 114 7.10 -12.29 6.43
C ASN A 114 5.90 -12.37 7.39
N GLY A 115 4.85 -11.59 7.13
CA GLY A 115 3.61 -11.61 7.90
C GLY A 115 3.59 -10.69 9.11
N THR A 116 4.62 -9.87 9.31
CA THR A 116 4.64 -8.90 10.43
C THR A 116 3.59 -7.82 10.24
N GLN A 117 3.32 -7.42 8.98
CA GLN A 117 2.28 -6.47 8.64
C GLN A 117 1.69 -6.79 7.26
N ILE A 118 0.39 -7.04 7.24
CA ILE A 118 -0.36 -7.25 6.01
C ILE A 118 -1.21 -6.02 5.72
N PHE A 119 -1.13 -5.54 4.48
CA PHE A 119 -2.00 -4.50 3.94
C PHE A 119 -2.92 -5.11 2.90
N HIS A 120 -4.20 -4.75 2.95
CA HIS A 120 -5.16 -5.11 1.92
C HIS A 120 -5.27 -3.97 0.92
N GLY A 121 -4.89 -4.23 -0.31
CA GLY A 121 -4.89 -3.26 -1.39
C GLY A 121 -5.99 -3.52 -2.40
N ALA A 122 -6.49 -2.46 -3.02
CA ALA A 122 -7.39 -2.53 -4.17
C ALA A 122 -7.09 -1.38 -5.13
N ILE A 123 -6.98 -1.71 -6.42
CA ILE A 123 -6.94 -0.71 -7.49
C ILE A 123 -8.14 -1.00 -8.38
N THR A 124 -9.15 -0.14 -8.25
CA THR A 124 -10.43 -0.31 -8.92
C THR A 124 -10.71 0.85 -9.86
N TYR A 125 -11.56 0.64 -10.84
CA TYR A 125 -12.02 1.69 -11.74
C TYR A 125 -13.52 1.57 -12.00
N ALA A 126 -14.16 2.73 -12.15
CA ALA A 126 -15.59 2.83 -12.40
C ALA A 126 -15.86 3.97 -13.38
N PRO A 127 -16.95 3.90 -14.19
CA PRO A 127 -17.33 4.98 -15.08
C PRO A 127 -17.51 6.31 -14.33
N GLN A 128 -16.91 7.37 -14.90
CA GLN A 128 -17.06 8.75 -14.40
C GLN A 128 -17.02 9.73 -15.58
N GLY A 129 -18.17 10.37 -15.88
CA GLY A 129 -18.31 11.23 -17.03
C GLY A 129 -18.00 10.49 -18.33
N ASN A 130 -17.09 11.03 -19.13
CA ASN A 130 -16.65 10.42 -20.41
C ASN A 130 -15.45 9.49 -20.27
N GLY A 131 -15.06 9.12 -19.05
CA GLY A 131 -13.89 8.28 -18.78
C GLY A 131 -14.11 7.38 -17.57
N LEU A 132 -13.01 7.05 -16.89
CA LEU A 132 -12.99 6.24 -15.68
C LEU A 132 -12.40 7.03 -14.52
N ALA A 133 -12.91 6.77 -13.32
CA ALA A 133 -12.22 7.08 -12.07
C ALA A 133 -11.45 5.85 -11.63
N VAL A 134 -10.15 5.96 -11.50
CA VAL A 134 -9.28 4.93 -10.93
C VAL A 134 -9.01 5.27 -9.48
N THR A 135 -9.29 4.34 -8.58
CA THR A 135 -9.11 4.49 -7.13
C THR A 135 -8.13 3.45 -6.65
N TRP A 136 -7.08 3.88 -5.97
CA TRP A 136 -6.13 3.02 -5.27
C TRP A 136 -6.35 3.15 -3.77
N ARG A 137 -6.79 2.08 -3.14
CA ARG A 137 -7.02 1.98 -1.71
C ARG A 137 -6.03 1.00 -1.11
N LEU A 138 -5.46 1.38 0.03
CA LEU A 138 -4.61 0.54 0.85
C LEU A 138 -5.11 0.59 2.29
N GLU A 139 -5.36 -0.55 2.89
CA GLU A 139 -5.85 -0.67 4.26
C GLU A 139 -4.86 -1.48 5.10
N ALA A 140 -4.46 -0.91 6.24
CA ALA A 140 -3.60 -1.53 7.25
C ALA A 140 -4.38 -1.75 8.53
N CYS A 141 -4.67 -3.00 8.89
CA CYS A 141 -5.26 -3.34 10.18
C CYS A 141 -4.17 -3.64 11.21
N LEU A 142 -4.04 -2.77 12.20
CA LEU A 142 -2.95 -2.73 13.19
C LEU A 142 -3.29 -3.47 14.49
N GLY A 143 -4.51 -4.05 14.54
CA GLY A 143 -5.00 -4.86 15.62
C GLY A 143 -5.14 -4.11 16.94
N ARG A 144 -4.89 -4.82 18.05
CA ARG A 144 -5.08 -4.29 19.41
C ARG A 144 -3.85 -3.60 20.00
N ASN A 145 -2.70 -3.63 19.31
CA ASN A 145 -1.48 -3.02 19.82
C ASN A 145 -1.53 -1.49 19.71
N PRO A 146 -1.56 -0.74 20.84
CA PRO A 146 -1.68 0.71 20.81
C PRO A 146 -0.47 1.39 20.14
N PHE A 147 0.73 0.82 20.25
CA PHE A 147 1.92 1.37 19.61
C PHE A 147 1.90 1.22 18.09
N LYS A 148 1.39 0.09 17.58
CA LYS A 148 1.16 -0.08 16.12
C LYS A 148 0.16 0.95 15.58
N ARG A 149 -0.89 1.30 16.36
CA ARG A 149 -1.88 2.30 15.94
C ARG A 149 -1.27 3.70 15.84
N TRP A 150 -0.33 4.06 16.72
CA TRP A 150 0.45 5.29 16.56
C TRP A 150 1.30 5.27 15.28
N ALA A 151 1.97 4.16 14.99
CA ALA A 151 2.72 4.02 13.75
C ALA A 151 1.83 4.14 12.50
N GLY A 152 0.57 3.68 12.58
CA GLY A 152 -0.40 3.82 11.51
C GLY A 152 -0.71 5.25 11.08
N LEU A 153 -0.59 6.23 11.99
CA LEU A 153 -0.76 7.65 11.65
C LEU A 153 0.32 8.17 10.68
N ALA A 154 1.47 7.49 10.60
CA ALA A 154 2.54 7.83 9.67
C ALA A 154 2.31 7.26 8.26
N LEU A 155 1.30 6.39 8.05
CA LEU A 155 1.04 5.72 6.78
C LEU A 155 0.85 6.72 5.63
N GLU A 156 0.11 7.80 5.89
CA GLU A 156 -0.11 8.88 4.93
C GLU A 156 1.21 9.53 4.47
N SER A 157 2.08 9.88 5.41
CA SER A 157 3.35 10.52 5.09
C SER A 157 4.38 9.57 4.45
N LEU A 158 4.25 8.26 4.71
CA LEU A 158 5.18 7.27 4.18
C LEU A 158 4.80 6.78 2.78
N MET A 159 3.51 6.62 2.50
CA MET A 159 3.02 5.95 1.29
C MET A 159 2.11 6.82 0.42
N GLY A 160 1.60 7.96 0.93
CA GLY A 160 0.64 8.78 0.21
C GLY A 160 1.15 9.28 -1.14
N SER A 161 2.37 9.82 -1.17
CA SER A 161 3.02 10.28 -2.41
C SER A 161 3.33 9.13 -3.39
N ASP A 162 3.61 7.94 -2.88
CA ASP A 162 3.89 6.76 -3.70
C ASP A 162 2.64 6.29 -4.44
N LEU A 163 1.47 6.32 -3.78
CA LEU A 163 0.19 6.00 -4.42
C LEU A 163 -0.19 7.05 -5.48
N GLU A 164 0.01 8.33 -5.19
CA GLU A 164 -0.26 9.43 -6.15
C GLU A 164 0.62 9.30 -7.40
N THR A 165 1.91 9.14 -7.20
CA THR A 165 2.88 8.97 -8.29
C THR A 165 2.57 7.73 -9.12
N GLY A 166 2.27 6.60 -8.43
CA GLY A 166 1.92 5.35 -9.09
C GLY A 166 0.66 5.46 -9.95
N LEU A 167 -0.42 6.06 -9.42
CA LEU A 167 -1.64 6.28 -10.20
C LEU A 167 -1.40 7.19 -11.42
N ALA A 168 -0.64 8.27 -11.25
CA ALA A 168 -0.33 9.17 -12.36
C ALA A 168 0.46 8.46 -13.47
N GLN A 169 1.44 7.62 -13.11
CA GLN A 169 2.22 6.84 -14.06
C GLN A 169 1.37 5.76 -14.74
N LEU A 170 0.54 5.05 -13.99
CA LEU A 170 -0.38 4.03 -14.51
C LEU A 170 -1.29 4.63 -15.60
N VAL A 171 -1.94 5.75 -15.29
CA VAL A 171 -2.85 6.45 -16.22
C VAL A 171 -2.10 6.93 -17.46
N LYS A 172 -0.95 7.59 -17.27
CA LYS A 172 -0.10 8.05 -18.39
C LYS A 172 0.28 6.92 -19.34
N GLN A 173 0.66 5.76 -18.79
CA GLN A 173 1.02 4.60 -19.59
C GLN A 173 -0.20 3.93 -20.25
N ALA A 174 -1.38 3.95 -19.61
CA ALA A 174 -2.59 3.38 -20.17
C ALA A 174 -3.09 4.22 -21.36
N GLU A 175 -3.05 5.54 -21.24
CA GLU A 175 -3.47 6.48 -22.31
C GLU A 175 -2.49 6.51 -23.50
N ALA A 176 -1.22 6.14 -23.30
CA ALA A 176 -0.23 6.07 -24.36
C ALA A 176 -0.43 4.86 -25.33
N VAL A 177 -1.20 3.86 -24.92
CA VAL A 177 -1.55 2.70 -25.75
C VAL A 177 -2.78 3.05 -26.58
N ARG A 178 -2.58 3.44 -27.84
CA ARG A 178 -3.64 3.66 -28.84
C ARG A 178 -3.91 2.40 -29.64
#